data_30a3bb1c312e7e98757e4b543d459446
#
_entry.id   30a3bb1c312e7e98757e4b543d459446
#
_cell.length_a   1.000
_cell.length_b   1.000
_cell.length_c   1.000
_cell.angle_alpha   90.00
_cell.angle_beta   90.00
_cell.angle_gamma   90.00
#
_symmetry.space_group_name_H-M   'P 1'
#
loop_
_entity.id
_entity.type
_entity.pdbx_description
1 polymer ?
#
loop_
_entity_poly.entity_id
_entity_poly.type
_entity_poly.pdbx_seq_one_letter_code
_entity_poly.pdbx_strand_id
1 'polypeptide(L)'
;SLELNTHFSFKTNEEYFEFMYEDYTMELFGHAPSTEYSTFNDLNDLYLELRDKLDLSIVSDEISKSKPASLFFLSKFGCLLEKFRFYSNITLDDMWNDVDILVTSNPNLLLNQPKGKTVIKFETQYNSNIKNKHTVKTIKELKVKLKELI
;
A
#
# COMPACT_ATOMS: atom_id res chain seq x y z
N SER A 1 -1.87 -6.79 -15.69
CA SER A 1 -2.88 -5.71 -15.69
C SER A 1 -3.43 -5.53 -14.28
N LEU A 2 -3.60 -4.29 -13.84
CA LEU A 2 -4.32 -3.97 -12.59
C LEU A 2 -5.85 -4.00 -12.78
N GLU A 3 -6.29 -4.10 -14.02
CA GLU A 3 -7.71 -4.14 -14.37
C GLU A 3 -8.21 -5.59 -14.27
N LEU A 4 -8.44 -6.05 -13.04
CA LEU A 4 -8.89 -7.42 -12.77
C LEU A 4 -10.23 -7.75 -13.45
N ASN A 5 -11.11 -6.76 -13.60
CA ASN A 5 -12.38 -6.90 -14.30
C ASN A 5 -12.23 -7.32 -15.78
N THR A 6 -11.07 -7.10 -16.40
CA THR A 6 -10.79 -7.57 -17.78
C THR A 6 -10.45 -9.05 -17.84
N HIS A 7 -10.11 -9.68 -16.73
CA HIS A 7 -9.70 -11.08 -16.63
C HIS A 7 -10.78 -12.01 -16.07
N PHE A 8 -11.88 -11.44 -15.57
CA PHE A 8 -13.02 -12.16 -15.02
C PHE A 8 -14.28 -11.86 -15.81
N SER A 9 -15.21 -12.83 -15.91
CA SER A 9 -16.44 -12.74 -16.70
C SER A 9 -17.54 -11.93 -15.99
N PHE A 10 -17.23 -10.75 -15.46
CA PHE A 10 -18.23 -9.83 -14.96
C PHE A 10 -18.91 -9.09 -16.11
N LYS A 11 -20.23 -8.92 -16.02
CA LYS A 11 -21.02 -8.25 -17.08
C LYS A 11 -20.90 -6.73 -16.98
N THR A 12 -20.76 -6.21 -15.79
CA THR A 12 -20.65 -4.77 -15.51
C THR A 12 -19.57 -4.47 -14.50
N ASN A 13 -19.12 -3.21 -14.42
CA ASN A 13 -18.21 -2.76 -13.37
C ASN A 13 -18.84 -2.79 -12.00
N GLU A 14 -20.17 -2.57 -11.91
CA GLU A 14 -20.94 -2.63 -10.66
C GLU A 14 -20.93 -4.06 -10.11
N GLU A 15 -21.19 -5.08 -10.95
CA GLU A 15 -21.13 -6.49 -10.54
C GLU A 15 -19.70 -6.87 -10.03
N TYR A 16 -18.65 -6.40 -10.72
CA TYR A 16 -17.27 -6.59 -10.27
C TYR A 16 -17.01 -5.91 -8.92
N PHE A 17 -17.45 -4.65 -8.75
CA PHE A 17 -17.29 -3.89 -7.52
C PHE A 17 -17.99 -4.57 -6.35
N GLU A 18 -19.25 -4.97 -6.52
CA GLU A 18 -20.04 -5.67 -5.52
C GLU A 18 -19.36 -6.97 -5.08
N PHE A 19 -18.92 -7.78 -6.04
CA PHE A 19 -18.17 -9.01 -5.76
C PHE A 19 -16.92 -8.76 -4.93
N MET A 20 -16.07 -7.81 -5.36
CA MET A 20 -14.76 -7.58 -4.75
C MET A 20 -14.84 -6.87 -3.40
N TYR A 21 -15.73 -5.87 -3.27
CA TYR A 21 -15.70 -4.93 -2.16
C TYR A 21 -16.92 -4.99 -1.23
N GLU A 22 -17.94 -5.75 -1.58
CA GLU A 22 -19.13 -5.96 -0.76
C GLU A 22 -19.30 -7.42 -0.34
N ASP A 23 -19.39 -8.35 -1.30
CA ASP A 23 -19.75 -9.74 -1.03
C ASP A 23 -18.58 -10.56 -0.48
N TYR A 24 -17.42 -10.49 -1.14
CA TYR A 24 -16.27 -11.35 -0.88
C TYR A 24 -15.03 -10.61 -0.37
N THR A 25 -15.20 -9.42 0.16
CA THR A 25 -14.08 -8.56 0.59
C THR A 25 -13.19 -9.23 1.63
N MET A 26 -13.79 -9.89 2.62
CA MET A 26 -13.03 -10.56 3.68
C MET A 26 -12.26 -11.76 3.14
N GLU A 27 -12.88 -12.54 2.27
CA GLU A 27 -12.26 -13.72 1.64
C GLU A 27 -11.10 -13.31 0.74
N LEU A 28 -11.28 -12.26 -0.08
CA LEU A 28 -10.28 -11.83 -1.04
C LEU A 28 -9.12 -11.06 -0.39
N PHE A 29 -9.41 -10.13 0.49
CA PHE A 29 -8.38 -9.26 1.09
C PHE A 29 -7.96 -9.71 2.49
N GLY A 30 -8.90 -10.13 3.34
CA GLY A 30 -8.58 -10.55 4.71
C GLY A 30 -7.91 -11.94 4.77
N HIS A 31 -8.28 -12.85 3.89
CA HIS A 31 -7.71 -14.21 3.82
C HIS A 31 -6.73 -14.42 2.68
N ALA A 32 -6.32 -13.36 1.97
CA ALA A 32 -5.26 -13.47 0.98
C ALA A 32 -4.02 -14.15 1.57
N PRO A 33 -3.36 -15.05 0.84
CA PRO A 33 -2.12 -15.66 1.30
C PRO A 33 -1.01 -14.61 1.33
N SER A 34 -0.19 -14.60 2.38
CA SER A 34 1.08 -13.88 2.32
C SER A 34 2.00 -14.61 1.37
N THR A 35 2.61 -13.88 0.45
CA THR A 35 3.56 -14.45 -0.51
C THR A 35 4.83 -14.90 0.17
N GLU A 36 5.25 -14.22 1.26
CA GLU A 36 6.44 -14.59 2.05
C GLU A 36 6.27 -14.16 3.51
N TYR A 37 6.48 -15.06 4.45
CA TYR A 37 6.52 -14.74 5.89
C TYR A 37 7.62 -13.72 6.22
N SER A 38 8.71 -13.71 5.46
CA SER A 38 9.82 -12.76 5.61
C SER A 38 9.40 -11.29 5.42
N THR A 39 8.39 -11.00 4.60
CA THR A 39 7.95 -9.63 4.32
C THR A 39 7.50 -8.90 5.58
N PHE A 40 6.66 -9.55 6.41
CA PHE A 40 6.19 -8.93 7.66
C PHE A 40 7.29 -8.86 8.72
N ASN A 41 8.20 -9.83 8.76
CA ASN A 41 9.38 -9.77 9.63
C ASN A 41 10.27 -8.58 9.24
N ASP A 42 10.56 -8.40 7.95
CA ASP A 42 11.38 -7.28 7.47
C ASP A 42 10.69 -5.92 7.70
N LEU A 43 9.36 -5.86 7.57
CA LEU A 43 8.58 -4.66 7.86
C LEU A 43 8.59 -4.32 9.36
N ASN A 44 8.44 -5.31 10.22
CA ASN A 44 8.49 -5.14 11.66
C ASN A 44 9.90 -4.71 12.12
N ASP A 45 10.96 -5.29 11.55
CA ASP A 45 12.35 -4.87 11.78
C ASP A 45 12.58 -3.41 11.38
N LEU A 46 12.07 -3.00 10.22
CA LEU A 46 12.12 -1.61 9.78
C LEU A 46 11.41 -0.69 10.78
N TYR A 47 10.20 -1.07 11.19
CA TYR A 47 9.41 -0.29 12.15
C TYR A 47 10.15 -0.14 13.49
N LEU A 48 10.61 -1.24 14.08
CA LEU A 48 11.28 -1.22 15.37
C LEU A 48 12.57 -0.39 15.35
N GLU A 49 13.29 -0.39 14.24
CA GLU A 49 14.55 0.35 14.11
C GLU A 49 14.34 1.85 13.86
N LEU A 50 13.27 2.24 13.19
CA LEU A 50 13.05 3.62 12.74
C LEU A 50 11.96 4.39 13.51
N ARG A 51 11.14 3.75 14.33
CA ARG A 51 9.99 4.36 15.02
C ARG A 51 10.34 5.55 15.91
N ASP A 52 11.55 5.60 16.44
CA ASP A 52 12.00 6.71 17.29
C ASP A 52 12.48 7.93 16.48
N LYS A 53 12.65 7.76 15.15
CA LYS A 53 13.11 8.81 14.23
C LYS A 53 12.05 9.21 13.20
N LEU A 54 11.15 8.29 12.88
CA LEU A 54 10.11 8.47 11.87
C LEU A 54 8.74 8.14 12.43
N ASP A 55 7.77 8.97 12.13
CA ASP A 55 6.37 8.66 12.36
C ASP A 55 5.83 7.79 11.20
N LEU A 56 5.87 6.48 11.40
CA LEU A 56 5.53 5.49 10.39
C LEU A 56 4.04 5.14 10.43
N SER A 57 3.38 5.18 9.29
CA SER A 57 1.98 4.78 9.14
C SER A 57 1.74 3.99 7.87
N ILE A 58 0.74 3.12 7.89
CA ILE A 58 0.20 2.48 6.68
C ILE A 58 -0.95 3.33 6.17
N VAL A 59 -0.96 3.60 4.87
CA VAL A 59 -2.01 4.35 4.19
C VAL A 59 -2.65 3.44 3.15
N SER A 60 -3.97 3.36 3.14
CA SER A 60 -4.72 2.51 2.22
C SER A 60 -5.93 3.23 1.65
N ASP A 61 -6.34 2.82 0.46
CA ASP A 61 -7.59 3.29 -0.16
C ASP A 61 -8.78 2.91 0.72
N GLU A 62 -9.73 3.85 0.85
CA GLU A 62 -11.00 3.61 1.49
C GLU A 62 -12.02 3.13 0.47
N ILE A 63 -12.12 1.81 0.31
CA ILE A 63 -13.08 1.20 -0.61
C ILE A 63 -14.00 0.28 0.19
N SER A 64 -15.27 0.69 0.37
CA SER A 64 -16.34 -0.10 0.95
C SER A 64 -15.92 -0.90 2.21
N LYS A 65 -16.05 -2.23 2.22
CA LYS A 65 -15.69 -3.11 3.34
C LYS A 65 -14.19 -3.45 3.42
N SER A 66 -13.34 -2.82 2.61
CA SER A 66 -11.91 -3.14 2.59
C SER A 66 -11.17 -2.78 3.89
N LYS A 67 -11.61 -1.76 4.62
CA LYS A 67 -10.99 -1.36 5.90
C LYS A 67 -10.87 -2.53 6.90
N PRO A 68 -11.98 -3.17 7.32
CA PRO A 68 -11.89 -4.27 8.27
C PRO A 68 -11.11 -5.47 7.70
N ALA A 69 -11.24 -5.76 6.41
CA ALA A 69 -10.49 -6.84 5.77
C ALA A 69 -8.98 -6.57 5.78
N SER A 70 -8.54 -5.35 5.47
CA SER A 70 -7.14 -4.96 5.51
C SER A 70 -6.56 -5.00 6.92
N LEU A 71 -7.30 -4.50 7.92
CA LEU A 71 -6.86 -4.54 9.33
C LEU A 71 -6.77 -5.99 9.85
N PHE A 72 -7.72 -6.84 9.48
CA PHE A 72 -7.67 -8.26 9.80
C PHE A 72 -6.44 -8.94 9.18
N PHE A 73 -6.16 -8.68 7.91
CA PHE A 73 -4.99 -9.21 7.20
C PHE A 73 -3.69 -8.82 7.91
N LEU A 74 -3.50 -7.55 8.24
CA LEU A 74 -2.31 -7.06 8.92
C LEU A 74 -2.16 -7.68 10.32
N SER A 75 -3.26 -7.80 11.06
CA SER A 75 -3.27 -8.43 12.38
C SER A 75 -2.91 -9.92 12.31
N LYS A 76 -3.47 -10.64 11.32
CA LYS A 76 -3.19 -12.07 11.09
C LYS A 76 -1.71 -12.35 10.86
N PHE A 77 -1.00 -11.46 10.18
CA PHE A 77 0.42 -11.59 9.90
C PHE A 77 1.33 -10.88 10.93
N GLY A 78 0.77 -10.39 12.02
CA GLY A 78 1.53 -9.83 13.13
C GLY A 78 2.24 -8.51 12.80
N CYS A 79 1.60 -7.63 12.00
CA CYS A 79 2.13 -6.32 11.70
C CYS A 79 2.20 -5.47 12.97
N LEU A 80 3.39 -4.92 13.29
CA LEU A 80 3.63 -4.09 14.48
C LEU A 80 3.36 -2.60 14.26
N LEU A 81 3.16 -2.14 13.03
CA LEU A 81 2.79 -0.75 12.79
C LEU A 81 1.43 -0.46 13.44
N GLU A 82 1.35 0.63 14.18
CA GLU A 82 0.18 0.99 15.00
C GLU A 82 -0.73 2.02 14.34
N LYS A 83 -0.19 2.78 13.36
CA LYS A 83 -0.92 3.87 12.71
C LYS A 83 -1.41 3.44 11.35
N PHE A 84 -2.73 3.50 11.17
CA PHE A 84 -3.41 3.21 9.92
C PHE A 84 -4.25 4.40 9.50
N ARG A 85 -4.10 4.82 8.24
CA ARG A 85 -4.88 5.89 7.65
C ARG A 85 -5.57 5.37 6.39
N PHE A 86 -6.80 5.82 6.19
CA PHE A 86 -7.56 5.50 4.99
C PHE A 86 -7.88 6.79 4.26
N TYR A 87 -7.76 6.76 2.95
CA TYR A 87 -8.08 7.88 2.09
C TYR A 87 -9.01 7.45 0.96
N SER A 88 -9.71 8.41 0.40
CA SER A 88 -10.55 8.26 -0.79
C SER A 88 -10.10 9.28 -1.84
N ASN A 89 -10.71 9.28 -3.01
CA ASN A 89 -10.45 10.31 -4.03
C ASN A 89 -10.74 11.73 -3.50
N ILE A 90 -11.68 11.88 -2.55
CA ILE A 90 -12.03 13.16 -1.95
C ILE A 90 -10.93 13.64 -0.96
N THR A 91 -10.32 12.73 -0.24
CA THR A 91 -9.32 13.02 0.81
C THR A 91 -7.87 12.78 0.36
N LEU A 92 -7.65 12.56 -0.93
CA LEU A 92 -6.32 12.27 -1.48
C LEU A 92 -5.33 13.43 -1.25
N ASP A 93 -5.79 14.66 -1.38
CA ASP A 93 -4.96 15.84 -1.13
C ASP A 93 -4.57 15.97 0.34
N ASP A 94 -5.48 15.62 1.27
CA ASP A 94 -5.19 15.59 2.70
C ASP A 94 -4.14 14.53 3.01
N MET A 95 -4.24 13.35 2.39
CA MET A 95 -3.22 12.30 2.51
C MET A 95 -1.85 12.82 2.06
N TRP A 96 -1.77 13.49 0.90
CA TRP A 96 -0.52 14.06 0.42
C TRP A 96 0.03 15.17 1.33
N ASN A 97 -0.83 15.98 1.95
CA ASN A 97 -0.41 17.02 2.89
C ASN A 97 0.17 16.43 4.18
N ASP A 98 -0.36 15.29 4.62
CA ASP A 98 0.02 14.65 5.89
C ASP A 98 1.32 13.83 5.81
N VAL A 99 1.84 13.52 4.61
CA VAL A 99 3.04 12.70 4.45
C VAL A 99 4.21 13.52 3.91
N ASP A 100 5.41 13.31 4.47
CA ASP A 100 6.67 13.86 3.95
C ASP A 100 7.28 12.91 2.92
N ILE A 101 7.24 11.62 3.22
CA ILE A 101 7.76 10.55 2.35
C ILE A 101 6.63 9.53 2.14
N LEU A 102 6.23 9.32 0.90
CA LEU A 102 5.29 8.25 0.53
C LEU A 102 6.04 7.08 -0.10
N VAL A 103 5.85 5.88 0.43
CA VAL A 103 6.29 4.63 -0.20
C VAL A 103 5.09 3.98 -0.87
N THR A 104 5.17 3.75 -2.17
CA THR A 104 4.03 3.20 -2.91
C THR A 104 4.44 2.35 -4.09
N SER A 105 3.63 1.34 -4.40
CA SER A 105 3.68 0.58 -5.66
C SER A 105 2.58 1.01 -6.65
N ASN A 106 1.64 1.87 -6.23
CA ASN A 106 0.49 2.27 -7.03
C ASN A 106 0.91 3.17 -8.20
N PRO A 107 0.71 2.74 -9.47
CA PRO A 107 1.08 3.52 -10.65
C PRO A 107 0.42 4.91 -10.69
N ASN A 108 -0.82 5.05 -10.25
CA ASN A 108 -1.53 6.33 -10.27
C ASN A 108 -0.89 7.35 -9.32
N LEU A 109 -0.49 6.91 -8.12
CA LEU A 109 0.21 7.78 -7.17
C LEU A 109 1.61 8.16 -7.66
N LEU A 110 2.30 7.23 -8.33
CA LEU A 110 3.62 7.48 -8.91
C LEU A 110 3.57 8.49 -10.07
N LEU A 111 2.55 8.42 -10.92
CA LEU A 111 2.40 9.32 -12.08
C LEU A 111 1.88 10.71 -11.70
N ASN A 112 1.11 10.80 -10.61
CA ASN A 112 0.44 12.03 -10.18
C ASN A 112 1.01 12.59 -8.87
N GLN A 113 2.29 12.34 -8.56
CA GLN A 113 2.92 12.84 -7.35
C GLN A 113 3.01 14.37 -7.36
N PRO A 114 2.63 15.05 -6.25
CA PRO A 114 2.75 16.48 -6.14
C PRO A 114 4.21 16.95 -6.14
N LYS A 115 4.47 18.14 -6.67
CA LYS A 115 5.79 18.77 -6.60
C LYS A 115 6.22 18.99 -5.14
N GLY A 116 7.47 18.70 -4.84
CA GLY A 116 8.05 18.91 -3.50
C GLY A 116 7.83 17.76 -2.52
N LYS A 117 7.08 16.72 -2.88
CA LYS A 117 6.95 15.50 -2.07
C LYS A 117 8.03 14.49 -2.43
N THR A 118 8.50 13.74 -1.44
CA THR A 118 9.42 12.63 -1.64
C THR A 118 8.63 11.33 -1.81
N VAL A 119 8.78 10.69 -2.97
CA VAL A 119 8.11 9.42 -3.24
C VAL A 119 9.14 8.33 -3.51
N ILE A 120 9.03 7.23 -2.78
CA ILE A 120 9.83 6.03 -3.00
C ILE A 120 8.95 5.01 -3.73
N LYS A 121 9.33 4.67 -4.95
CA LYS A 121 8.68 3.61 -5.71
C LYS A 121 9.09 2.25 -5.13
N PHE A 122 8.13 1.49 -4.65
CA PHE A 122 8.31 0.06 -4.41
C PHE A 122 8.04 -0.68 -5.72
N GLU A 123 9.10 -1.18 -6.35
CA GLU A 123 9.01 -1.75 -7.69
C GLU A 123 8.30 -3.09 -7.70
N THR A 124 7.35 -3.22 -8.61
CA THR A 124 6.60 -4.44 -8.92
C THR A 124 6.52 -4.61 -10.44
N GLN A 125 6.01 -5.76 -10.90
CA GLN A 125 5.77 -5.99 -12.32
C GLN A 125 4.81 -4.96 -12.96
N TYR A 126 3.94 -4.33 -12.18
CA TYR A 126 2.92 -3.38 -12.67
C TYR A 126 3.42 -1.95 -12.82
N ASN A 127 4.57 -1.61 -12.22
CA ASN A 127 5.13 -0.26 -12.25
C ASN A 127 6.58 -0.21 -12.73
N SER A 128 7.12 -1.31 -13.23
CA SER A 128 8.52 -1.43 -13.66
C SER A 128 8.90 -0.42 -14.75
N ASN A 129 7.96 -0.02 -15.59
CA ASN A 129 8.13 0.96 -16.67
C ASN A 129 8.05 2.42 -16.19
N ILE A 130 7.62 2.68 -14.95
CA ILE A 130 7.52 4.03 -14.40
C ILE A 130 8.86 4.43 -13.78
N LYS A 131 9.47 5.48 -14.33
CA LYS A 131 10.72 6.05 -13.76
C LYS A 131 10.40 6.85 -12.50
N ASN A 132 11.19 6.65 -11.45
CA ASN A 132 11.10 7.42 -10.21
C ASN A 132 12.51 7.65 -9.65
N LYS A 133 12.73 8.78 -8.99
CA LYS A 133 14.03 9.17 -8.42
C LYS A 133 14.53 8.15 -7.38
N HIS A 134 13.63 7.68 -6.54
CA HIS A 134 13.92 6.71 -5.49
C HIS A 134 13.13 5.43 -5.77
N THR A 135 13.84 4.33 -6.01
CA THR A 135 13.22 3.03 -6.31
C THR A 135 13.86 1.96 -5.44
N VAL A 136 13.03 1.10 -4.86
CA VAL A 136 13.43 -0.06 -4.06
C VAL A 136 12.61 -1.29 -4.49
N LYS A 137 13.16 -2.49 -4.26
CA LYS A 137 12.52 -3.77 -4.61
C LYS A 137 12.18 -4.62 -3.39
N THR A 138 12.81 -4.33 -2.25
CA THR A 138 12.63 -5.08 -1.01
C THR A 138 12.46 -4.15 0.18
N ILE A 139 11.88 -4.66 1.27
CA ILE A 139 11.77 -3.91 2.52
C ILE A 139 13.15 -3.61 3.12
N LYS A 140 14.13 -4.48 2.90
CA LYS A 140 15.52 -4.24 3.33
C LYS A 140 16.15 -3.05 2.60
N GLU A 141 15.95 -2.96 1.28
CA GLU A 141 16.38 -1.80 0.50
C GLU A 141 15.64 -0.53 0.94
N LEU A 142 14.32 -0.63 1.23
CA LEU A 142 13.54 0.47 1.76
C LEU A 142 14.11 1.00 3.08
N LYS A 143 14.46 0.12 4.00
CA LYS A 143 15.09 0.50 5.29
C LYS A 143 16.38 1.29 5.09
N VAL A 144 17.24 0.84 4.18
CA VAL A 144 18.49 1.57 3.81
C VAL A 144 18.15 2.93 3.21
N LYS A 145 17.22 2.97 2.26
CA LYS A 145 16.82 4.21 1.58
C LYS A 145 16.22 5.25 2.54
N LEU A 146 15.38 4.83 3.49
CA LEU A 146 14.85 5.73 4.51
C LEU A 146 15.95 6.31 5.40
N LYS A 147 16.97 5.51 5.78
CA LYS A 147 18.11 6.01 6.56
C LYS A 147 18.97 7.04 5.81
N GLU A 148 19.02 6.98 4.48
CA GLU A 148 19.71 7.97 3.66
C GLU A 148 18.96 9.30 3.53
N LEU A 149 17.64 9.29 3.75
CA LEU A 149 16.76 10.45 3.57
C LEU A 149 16.48 11.22 4.86
N ILE A 150 16.84 10.66 6.02
CA ILE A 150 16.70 11.26 7.35
C ILE A 150 18.10 11.61 7.89
#